data_f93eca3970c22ab37a48db6aa8db3c02
#
_entry.id   f93eca3970c22ab37a48db6aa8db3c02
#
_cell.length_a   1.000
_cell.length_b   1.000
_cell.length_c   1.000
_cell.angle_alpha   90.00
_cell.angle_beta   90.00
_cell.angle_gamma   90.00
#
_symmetry.space_group_name_H-M   'P 1'
#
loop_
_entity.id
_entity.type
_entity.pdbx_description
1 polymer ?
#
loop_
_entity_poly.entity_id
_entity_poly.type
_entity_poly.pdbx_seq_one_letter_code
_entity_poly.pdbx_strand_id
1 'polypeptide(L)'
;MAEKGKRRCSFCGRTEDQVALLMTGMTGYICNECVEHAHDILREEALLPKNDFEMKELPKPKEIKAFLDEYVIGQDKAKCALAVSVYNHYKRLMQRDSADEVEIEKSNIIMVGSTGTGKTLLARTIAKLLKVPFTIVDATVLTEAGYVGEDIESILTRLLQVADYNVEEAERGIVFIDEIDKIARKSDNPSITRDVSGEGVQQGLLKLLEGSVVNVPPQGGRKHPDQKMIPVNTKHILFICGGAFDGIEKKIAQRLNTHVVGYNSVQNRMHIDKGDMMQYIMPQDLRSFGLIPEIIGRLPILTSLRPLDRATLRSILTEPKNSIIKQYVKLMEMDGVKLTFNDDVLEYIVDTAVEYKLGARGLRSIVESIMMEKMFEIPSSGVDSCEITKEYAQKQVEKSTVIKCTV
;
A
#
# COMPACT_ATOMS: atom_id res chain seq x y z
N MET A 1 58.47 -12.88 -29.90
CA MET A 1 57.08 -12.84 -29.58
C MET A 1 56.94 -12.11 -28.23
N ALA A 2 56.45 -10.89 -28.23
CA ALA A 2 56.30 -10.13 -26.98
C ALA A 2 55.13 -10.70 -26.21
N GLU A 3 55.42 -11.14 -24.96
CA GLU A 3 54.37 -11.51 -24.01
C GLU A 3 53.39 -10.34 -23.84
N LYS A 4 52.13 -10.53 -24.25
CA LYS A 4 51.06 -9.59 -23.94
C LYS A 4 50.91 -9.63 -22.42
N GLY A 5 51.43 -8.60 -21.73
CA GLY A 5 51.29 -8.44 -20.30
C GLY A 5 49.81 -8.51 -19.93
N LYS A 6 49.44 -9.43 -19.01
CA LYS A 6 48.06 -9.51 -18.52
C LYS A 6 47.64 -8.17 -17.95
N ARG A 7 46.49 -7.70 -18.36
CA ARG A 7 45.87 -6.45 -17.82
C ARG A 7 45.68 -6.59 -16.32
N ARG A 8 46.03 -5.55 -15.58
CA ARG A 8 45.94 -5.54 -14.12
C ARG A 8 45.28 -4.26 -13.65
N CYS A 9 44.51 -4.40 -12.56
CA CYS A 9 43.94 -3.24 -11.88
C CYS A 9 45.07 -2.33 -11.36
N SER A 10 45.04 -1.05 -11.70
CA SER A 10 46.05 -0.06 -11.30
C SER A 10 45.99 0.31 -9.82
N PHE A 11 44.91 -0.06 -9.12
CA PHE A 11 44.69 0.21 -7.70
C PHE A 11 45.12 -0.97 -6.83
N CYS A 12 44.63 -2.20 -7.07
CA CYS A 12 44.93 -3.37 -6.24
C CYS A 12 45.88 -4.37 -6.85
N GLY A 13 46.28 -4.19 -8.14
CA GLY A 13 47.23 -5.06 -8.83
C GLY A 13 46.68 -6.41 -9.30
N ARG A 14 45.42 -6.78 -9.01
CA ARG A 14 44.78 -8.01 -9.47
C ARG A 14 44.66 -8.07 -10.99
N THR A 15 44.86 -9.26 -11.54
CA THR A 15 44.74 -9.52 -12.98
C THR A 15 43.27 -9.66 -13.39
N GLU A 16 43.01 -9.47 -14.71
CA GLU A 16 41.66 -9.61 -15.29
C GLU A 16 40.99 -10.95 -14.96
N ASP A 17 41.75 -12.01 -14.81
CA ASP A 17 41.29 -13.38 -14.44
C ASP A 17 40.85 -13.50 -12.96
N GLN A 18 41.20 -12.52 -12.13
CA GLN A 18 40.94 -12.51 -10.67
C GLN A 18 39.80 -11.60 -10.23
N VAL A 19 39.19 -10.89 -11.17
CA VAL A 19 38.12 -9.91 -10.90
C VAL A 19 36.96 -10.15 -11.83
N ALA A 20 35.74 -9.82 -11.40
CA ALA A 20 34.53 -10.02 -12.19
C ALA A 20 34.47 -9.06 -13.40
N LEU A 21 35.01 -7.84 -13.24
CA LEU A 21 35.04 -6.83 -14.27
C LEU A 21 36.30 -5.96 -14.12
N LEU A 22 37.01 -5.73 -15.23
CA LEU A 22 38.12 -4.80 -15.30
C LEU A 22 37.81 -3.68 -16.30
N MET A 23 37.51 -2.50 -15.75
CA MET A 23 37.18 -1.31 -16.57
C MET A 23 38.46 -0.64 -17.05
N THR A 24 38.46 -0.22 -18.32
CA THR A 24 39.59 0.45 -18.97
C THR A 24 39.40 1.95 -18.90
N GLY A 25 40.33 2.66 -18.29
CA GLY A 25 40.46 4.12 -18.34
C GLY A 25 41.46 4.58 -19.40
N MET A 26 41.67 5.90 -19.51
CA MET A 26 42.63 6.49 -20.49
C MET A 26 44.07 6.06 -20.21
N THR A 27 44.47 5.89 -18.96
CA THR A 27 45.86 5.62 -18.53
C THR A 27 46.02 4.38 -17.66
N GLY A 28 44.94 3.63 -17.38
CA GLY A 28 44.98 2.48 -16.46
C GLY A 28 43.71 1.67 -16.44
N TYR A 29 43.68 0.72 -15.53
CA TYR A 29 42.54 -0.19 -15.34
C TYR A 29 42.08 -0.12 -13.89
N ILE A 30 40.78 -0.25 -13.64
CA ILE A 30 40.17 -0.36 -12.30
C ILE A 30 39.21 -1.56 -12.25
N CYS A 31 39.27 -2.38 -11.22
CA CYS A 31 38.35 -3.49 -11.06
C CYS A 31 37.09 -3.08 -10.29
N ASN A 32 36.02 -3.87 -10.44
CA ASN A 32 34.73 -3.66 -9.76
C ASN A 32 34.90 -3.50 -8.25
N GLU A 33 35.70 -4.32 -7.58
CA GLU A 33 35.91 -4.22 -6.13
C GLU A 33 36.60 -2.92 -5.71
N CYS A 34 37.56 -2.42 -6.49
CA CYS A 34 38.20 -1.12 -6.22
C CYS A 34 37.24 0.06 -6.46
N VAL A 35 36.32 -0.07 -7.40
CA VAL A 35 35.28 0.95 -7.63
C VAL A 35 34.29 0.98 -6.44
N GLU A 36 33.84 -0.18 -5.97
CA GLU A 36 32.99 -0.28 -4.79
C GLU A 36 33.68 0.30 -3.55
N HIS A 37 34.93 -0.10 -3.31
CA HIS A 37 35.70 0.42 -2.16
C HIS A 37 35.95 1.94 -2.25
N ALA A 38 36.26 2.47 -3.44
CA ALA A 38 36.41 3.90 -3.65
C ALA A 38 35.08 4.64 -3.44
N HIS A 39 33.98 4.06 -3.89
CA HIS A 39 32.63 4.60 -3.66
C HIS A 39 32.28 4.65 -2.17
N ASP A 40 32.60 3.60 -1.42
CA ASP A 40 32.36 3.54 0.04
C ASP A 40 33.19 4.60 0.79
N ILE A 41 34.47 4.77 0.42
CA ILE A 41 35.33 5.84 1.01
C ILE A 41 34.75 7.22 0.72
N LEU A 42 34.31 7.47 -0.52
CA LEU A 42 33.71 8.76 -0.89
C LEU A 42 32.39 9.02 -0.14
N ARG A 43 31.65 7.96 0.18
CA ARG A 43 30.45 8.03 1.02
C ARG A 43 30.79 8.33 2.50
N GLU A 44 31.77 7.63 3.05
CA GLU A 44 32.22 7.84 4.44
C GLU A 44 32.79 9.25 4.66
N GLU A 45 33.54 9.76 3.70
CA GLU A 45 34.11 11.11 3.75
C GLU A 45 33.11 12.22 3.35
N ALA A 46 31.84 11.87 3.09
CA ALA A 46 30.79 12.80 2.66
C ALA A 46 31.17 13.67 1.41
N LEU A 47 32.11 13.15 0.59
CA LEU A 47 32.56 13.80 -0.66
C LEU A 47 31.61 13.53 -1.84
N LEU A 48 30.84 12.45 -1.78
CA LEU A 48 29.69 12.30 -2.65
C LEU A 48 28.55 13.17 -2.08
N PRO A 49 27.82 13.91 -2.91
CA PRO A 49 26.59 14.49 -2.42
C PRO A 49 25.81 13.33 -1.83
N LYS A 50 25.54 13.42 -0.50
CA LYS A 50 24.44 12.66 0.04
C LYS A 50 23.32 12.91 -0.95
N ASN A 51 22.72 11.85 -1.47
CA ASN A 51 21.45 12.00 -2.14
C ASN A 51 20.52 12.58 -1.08
N ASP A 52 20.72 13.87 -0.78
CA ASP A 52 19.69 14.66 -0.16
C ASP A 52 18.54 14.48 -1.13
N PHE A 53 17.60 13.69 -0.71
CA PHE A 53 16.31 13.57 -1.35
C PHE A 53 15.77 15.00 -1.36
N GLU A 54 16.31 15.78 -2.33
CA GLU A 54 15.69 17.01 -2.74
C GLU A 54 14.36 16.58 -3.35
N MET A 55 13.35 16.41 -2.50
CA MET A 55 12.00 16.72 -2.94
C MET A 55 12.05 18.22 -3.27
N LYS A 56 12.45 18.50 -4.50
CA LYS A 56 12.62 19.88 -5.00
C LYS A 56 11.35 20.69 -4.73
N GLU A 57 10.20 20.04 -4.67
CA GLU A 57 8.94 20.60 -4.19
C GLU A 57 8.06 19.47 -3.64
N LEU A 58 7.88 19.41 -2.32
CA LEU A 58 6.87 18.55 -1.73
C LEU A 58 5.48 19.04 -2.19
N PRO A 59 4.69 18.23 -2.91
CA PRO A 59 3.38 18.66 -3.38
C PRO A 59 2.48 19.03 -2.20
N LYS A 60 1.78 20.14 -2.31
CA LYS A 60 0.89 20.63 -1.25
C LYS A 60 -0.33 19.71 -1.10
N PRO A 61 -1.00 19.71 0.07
CA PRO A 61 -2.15 18.82 0.32
C PRO A 61 -3.25 18.89 -0.75
N LYS A 62 -3.51 20.08 -1.31
CA LYS A 62 -4.48 20.23 -2.41
C LYS A 62 -4.03 19.54 -3.69
N GLU A 63 -2.75 19.58 -4.01
CA GLU A 63 -2.17 18.92 -5.19
C GLU A 63 -2.16 17.41 -5.00
N ILE A 64 -1.81 16.91 -3.80
CA ILE A 64 -1.91 15.49 -3.45
C ILE A 64 -3.36 15.01 -3.62
N LYS A 65 -4.34 15.77 -3.08
CA LYS A 65 -5.76 15.42 -3.24
C LYS A 65 -6.17 15.42 -4.71
N ALA A 66 -5.82 16.43 -5.48
CA ALA A 66 -6.13 16.50 -6.90
C ALA A 66 -5.57 15.30 -7.68
N PHE A 67 -4.35 14.89 -7.38
CA PHE A 67 -3.76 13.69 -7.97
C PHE A 67 -4.52 12.41 -7.57
N LEU A 68 -4.95 12.30 -6.30
CA LEU A 68 -5.77 11.18 -5.85
C LEU A 68 -7.12 11.15 -6.55
N ASP A 69 -7.71 12.31 -6.86
CA ASP A 69 -8.99 12.45 -7.56
C ASP A 69 -8.92 11.89 -9.00
N GLU A 70 -7.75 11.91 -9.64
CA GLU A 70 -7.55 11.29 -10.97
C GLU A 70 -7.70 9.75 -10.96
N TYR A 71 -7.44 9.09 -9.82
CA TYR A 71 -7.38 7.63 -9.72
C TYR A 71 -8.49 7.02 -8.87
N VAL A 72 -9.02 7.75 -7.90
CA VAL A 72 -9.99 7.24 -6.93
C VAL A 72 -11.23 8.12 -6.95
N ILE A 73 -12.39 7.52 -7.17
CA ILE A 73 -13.68 8.23 -7.17
C ILE A 73 -14.18 8.39 -5.73
N GLY A 74 -14.73 9.56 -5.43
CA GLY A 74 -15.28 9.85 -4.10
C GLY A 74 -14.23 9.85 -2.99
N GLN A 75 -14.63 9.46 -1.77
CA GLN A 75 -13.76 9.33 -0.60
C GLN A 75 -13.07 10.63 -0.15
N ASP A 76 -13.70 11.77 -0.34
CA ASP A 76 -13.11 13.11 -0.14
C ASP A 76 -12.50 13.30 1.25
N LYS A 77 -13.22 12.86 2.31
CA LYS A 77 -12.72 12.97 3.69
C LYS A 77 -11.42 12.19 3.89
N ALA A 78 -11.37 10.94 3.40
CA ALA A 78 -10.19 10.10 3.49
C ALA A 78 -9.02 10.67 2.68
N LYS A 79 -9.26 11.16 1.47
CA LYS A 79 -8.26 11.82 0.63
C LYS A 79 -7.68 13.07 1.29
N CYS A 80 -8.53 13.91 1.88
CA CYS A 80 -8.08 15.10 2.61
C CYS A 80 -7.21 14.71 3.82
N ALA A 81 -7.66 13.76 4.64
CA ALA A 81 -6.92 13.30 5.80
C ALA A 81 -5.55 12.73 5.40
N LEU A 82 -5.51 11.86 4.37
CA LEU A 82 -4.29 11.28 3.84
C LEU A 82 -3.35 12.35 3.25
N ALA A 83 -3.87 13.28 2.44
CA ALA A 83 -3.06 14.33 1.83
C ALA A 83 -2.36 15.22 2.86
N VAL A 84 -3.07 15.61 3.92
CA VAL A 84 -2.50 16.42 5.02
C VAL A 84 -1.49 15.60 5.82
N SER A 85 -1.82 14.35 6.16
CA SER A 85 -0.95 13.50 6.99
C SER A 85 0.37 13.18 6.28
N VAL A 86 0.29 12.83 5.00
CA VAL A 86 1.46 12.54 4.16
C VAL A 86 2.32 13.81 4.00
N TYR A 87 1.71 14.95 3.69
CA TYR A 87 2.43 16.21 3.60
C TYR A 87 3.17 16.55 4.90
N ASN A 88 2.50 16.43 6.05
CA ASN A 88 3.10 16.70 7.35
C ASN A 88 4.23 15.71 7.67
N HIS A 89 4.07 14.42 7.31
CA HIS A 89 5.11 13.41 7.50
C HIS A 89 6.39 13.79 6.74
N TYR A 90 6.30 14.05 5.43
CA TYR A 90 7.49 14.39 4.64
C TYR A 90 8.04 15.76 4.98
N LYS A 91 7.21 16.73 5.36
CA LYS A 91 7.65 18.03 5.88
C LYS A 91 8.49 17.86 7.16
N ARG A 92 8.09 16.95 8.05
CA ARG A 92 8.87 16.59 9.24
C ARG A 92 10.26 16.03 8.86
N LEU A 93 10.33 15.16 7.83
CA LEU A 93 11.61 14.61 7.37
C LEU A 93 12.53 15.68 6.74
N MET A 94 11.96 16.76 6.24
CA MET A 94 12.74 17.89 5.68
C MET A 94 13.19 18.88 6.76
N GLN A 95 12.68 18.77 8.00
CA GLN A 95 13.11 19.59 9.10
C GLN A 95 14.56 19.24 9.43
N ARG A 96 15.50 20.17 9.21
CA ARG A 96 16.89 20.01 9.65
C ARG A 96 16.90 20.00 11.17
N ASP A 97 17.87 19.31 11.77
CA ASP A 97 18.16 19.38 13.21
C ASP A 97 18.60 20.79 13.57
N SER A 98 17.69 21.75 13.43
CA SER A 98 17.85 23.11 13.92
C SER A 98 17.55 23.09 15.42
N ALA A 99 18.17 23.97 16.16
CA ALA A 99 17.98 24.14 17.60
C ALA A 99 16.54 24.57 18.00
N ASP A 100 15.54 24.24 17.20
CA ASP A 100 14.14 24.46 17.50
C ASP A 100 13.69 23.48 18.59
N GLU A 101 13.16 24.04 19.66
CA GLU A 101 12.71 23.31 20.85
C GLU A 101 11.49 22.40 20.60
N VAL A 102 10.90 22.38 19.38
CA VAL A 102 9.68 21.64 19.07
C VAL A 102 9.99 20.42 18.20
N GLU A 103 9.91 19.23 18.79
CA GLU A 103 9.97 17.96 18.07
C GLU A 103 8.58 17.58 17.53
N ILE A 104 8.49 17.36 16.20
CA ILE A 104 7.26 16.91 15.56
C ILE A 104 7.19 15.36 15.64
N GLU A 105 6.20 14.85 16.35
CA GLU A 105 5.99 13.41 16.49
C GLU A 105 5.58 12.73 15.19
N LYS A 106 5.91 11.44 15.11
CA LYS A 106 5.51 10.57 14.00
C LYS A 106 4.01 10.33 14.03
N SER A 107 3.33 10.48 12.89
CA SER A 107 1.88 10.28 12.75
C SER A 107 1.59 9.21 11.71
N ASN A 108 1.32 7.98 12.16
CA ASN A 108 0.85 6.91 11.29
C ASN A 108 -0.67 7.01 11.10
N ILE A 109 -1.19 6.31 10.10
CA ILE A 109 -2.57 6.46 9.64
C ILE A 109 -3.30 5.12 9.73
N ILE A 110 -4.57 5.16 10.15
CA ILE A 110 -5.47 4.01 10.04
C ILE A 110 -6.68 4.37 9.18
N MET A 111 -6.94 3.53 8.18
CA MET A 111 -8.07 3.64 7.26
C MET A 111 -9.07 2.52 7.53
N VAL A 112 -10.29 2.88 7.83
CA VAL A 112 -11.38 1.93 8.10
C VAL A 112 -12.41 1.98 6.98
N GLY A 113 -12.87 0.83 6.52
CA GLY A 113 -13.91 0.76 5.49
C GLY A 113 -13.97 -0.62 4.85
N SER A 114 -15.14 -1.00 4.35
CA SER A 114 -15.39 -2.31 3.76
C SER A 114 -14.40 -2.67 2.64
N THR A 115 -14.31 -3.96 2.36
CA THR A 115 -13.43 -4.45 1.28
C THR A 115 -13.83 -3.85 -0.05
N GLY A 116 -12.83 -3.46 -0.86
CA GLY A 116 -13.07 -2.88 -2.19
C GLY A 116 -13.34 -1.37 -2.21
N THR A 117 -13.35 -0.66 -1.07
CA THR A 117 -13.56 0.81 -1.02
C THR A 117 -12.37 1.65 -1.47
N GLY A 118 -11.21 1.03 -1.75
CA GLY A 118 -10.03 1.72 -2.31
C GLY A 118 -8.90 2.02 -1.33
N LYS A 119 -8.88 1.44 -0.12
CA LYS A 119 -7.83 1.65 0.89
C LYS A 119 -6.41 1.46 0.33
N THR A 120 -6.14 0.29 -0.21
CA THR A 120 -4.84 -0.08 -0.79
C THR A 120 -4.49 0.78 -2.02
N LEU A 121 -5.51 1.14 -2.83
CA LEU A 121 -5.33 1.98 -4.01
C LEU A 121 -4.90 3.40 -3.63
N LEU A 122 -5.50 3.98 -2.59
CA LEU A 122 -5.13 5.30 -2.06
C LEU A 122 -3.66 5.33 -1.62
N ALA A 123 -3.23 4.35 -0.80
CA ALA A 123 -1.85 4.27 -0.31
C ALA A 123 -0.84 4.10 -1.46
N ARG A 124 -1.13 3.21 -2.41
CA ARG A 124 -0.29 2.99 -3.60
C ARG A 124 -0.20 4.23 -4.49
N THR A 125 -1.30 4.94 -4.66
CA THR A 125 -1.34 6.15 -5.49
C THR A 125 -0.51 7.28 -4.88
N ILE A 126 -0.52 7.43 -3.55
CA ILE A 126 0.33 8.38 -2.82
C ILE A 126 1.81 8.03 -3.02
N ALA A 127 2.19 6.78 -2.80
CA ALA A 127 3.58 6.35 -2.98
C ALA A 127 4.08 6.57 -4.41
N LYS A 128 3.21 6.36 -5.42
CA LYS A 128 3.50 6.65 -6.82
C LYS A 128 3.73 8.14 -7.08
N LEU A 129 2.92 9.02 -6.47
CA LEU A 129 3.07 10.47 -6.58
C LEU A 129 4.41 10.93 -6.02
N LEU A 130 4.75 10.42 -4.84
CA LEU A 130 5.96 10.81 -4.12
C LEU A 130 7.23 10.11 -4.62
N LYS A 131 7.08 9.08 -5.46
CA LYS A 131 8.18 8.24 -5.98
C LYS A 131 9.05 7.64 -4.87
N VAL A 132 8.41 7.19 -3.80
CA VAL A 132 9.08 6.54 -2.67
C VAL A 132 8.85 5.03 -2.68
N PRO A 133 9.75 4.22 -2.07
CA PRO A 133 9.56 2.80 -1.90
C PRO A 133 8.24 2.50 -1.21
N PHE A 134 7.50 1.50 -1.73
CA PHE A 134 6.18 1.15 -1.23
C PHE A 134 6.03 -0.36 -1.13
N THR A 135 5.68 -0.85 0.05
CA THR A 135 5.36 -2.26 0.26
C THR A 135 3.98 -2.44 0.87
N ILE A 136 3.36 -3.58 0.55
CA ILE A 136 2.08 -4.01 1.11
C ILE A 136 2.31 -5.30 1.86
N VAL A 137 1.79 -5.36 3.08
CA VAL A 137 1.83 -6.54 3.93
C VAL A 137 0.43 -6.82 4.43
N ASP A 138 0.03 -8.07 4.39
CA ASP A 138 -1.20 -8.56 5.00
C ASP A 138 -0.91 -8.90 6.47
N ALA A 139 -1.67 -8.32 7.40
CA ALA A 139 -1.48 -8.55 8.82
C ALA A 139 -1.77 -10.01 9.23
N THR A 140 -2.54 -10.74 8.44
CA THR A 140 -2.93 -12.15 8.74
C THR A 140 -1.78 -13.14 8.59
N VAL A 141 -0.76 -12.82 7.80
CA VAL A 141 0.42 -13.68 7.62
C VAL A 141 1.48 -13.47 8.70
N LEU A 142 1.35 -12.40 9.48
CA LEU A 142 2.30 -12.05 10.53
C LEU A 142 2.08 -12.88 11.79
N THR A 143 3.18 -13.29 12.41
CA THR A 143 3.17 -14.04 13.67
C THR A 143 4.19 -13.46 14.66
N GLU A 144 4.00 -13.79 15.92
CA GLU A 144 5.00 -13.49 16.95
C GLU A 144 6.30 -14.24 16.65
N ALA A 145 7.45 -13.60 16.87
CA ALA A 145 8.77 -14.17 16.59
C ALA A 145 8.96 -15.57 17.22
N GLY A 146 9.38 -16.53 16.40
CA GLY A 146 9.60 -17.93 16.80
C GLY A 146 8.45 -18.88 16.53
N TYR A 147 7.34 -18.43 15.99
CA TYR A 147 6.20 -19.26 15.55
C TYR A 147 6.17 -19.46 14.02
N VAL A 148 5.29 -20.36 13.57
CA VAL A 148 5.11 -20.61 12.11
C VAL A 148 4.35 -19.44 11.49
N GLY A 149 5.00 -18.72 10.59
CA GLY A 149 4.49 -17.54 9.89
C GLY A 149 5.62 -16.59 9.54
N GLU A 150 5.27 -15.39 9.10
CA GLU A 150 6.26 -14.35 8.81
C GLU A 150 6.52 -13.50 10.05
N ASP A 151 7.80 -13.34 10.39
CA ASP A 151 8.21 -12.42 11.45
C ASP A 151 7.87 -10.97 11.05
N ILE A 152 7.56 -10.15 12.05
CA ILE A 152 7.18 -8.74 11.84
C ILE A 152 8.30 -7.96 11.13
N GLU A 153 9.57 -8.31 11.37
CA GLU A 153 10.71 -7.70 10.68
C GLU A 153 10.74 -7.99 9.17
N SER A 154 10.01 -9.02 8.68
CA SER A 154 9.87 -9.31 7.24
C SER A 154 9.26 -8.14 6.45
N ILE A 155 8.45 -7.31 7.11
CA ILE A 155 7.90 -6.06 6.56
C ILE A 155 9.02 -5.17 6.04
N LEU A 156 10.07 -4.99 6.85
CA LEU A 156 11.23 -4.15 6.52
C LEU A 156 12.11 -4.81 5.46
N THR A 157 12.24 -6.15 5.48
CA THR A 157 12.94 -6.87 4.41
C THR A 157 12.30 -6.61 3.04
N ARG A 158 10.97 -6.69 2.96
CA ARG A 158 10.23 -6.38 1.72
C ARG A 158 10.42 -4.93 1.28
N LEU A 159 10.43 -3.98 2.22
CA LEU A 159 10.66 -2.57 1.92
C LEU A 159 12.09 -2.34 1.41
N LEU A 160 13.09 -2.97 2.02
CA LEU A 160 14.49 -2.94 1.56
C LEU A 160 14.64 -3.53 0.15
N GLN A 161 13.97 -4.64 -0.16
CA GLN A 161 13.99 -5.24 -1.50
C GLN A 161 13.42 -4.28 -2.55
N VAL A 162 12.33 -3.57 -2.25
CA VAL A 162 11.75 -2.57 -3.17
C VAL A 162 12.66 -1.36 -3.35
N ALA A 163 13.48 -1.04 -2.34
CA ALA A 163 14.46 0.04 -2.39
C ALA A 163 15.85 -0.41 -2.89
N ASP A 164 15.94 -1.59 -3.55
CA ASP A 164 17.22 -2.17 -4.01
C ASP A 164 18.29 -2.20 -2.92
N TYR A 165 17.87 -2.50 -1.68
CA TYR A 165 18.70 -2.50 -0.46
C TYR A 165 19.35 -1.14 -0.10
N ASN A 166 18.87 -0.06 -0.68
CA ASN A 166 19.24 1.28 -0.25
C ASN A 166 18.49 1.63 1.04
N VAL A 167 19.21 1.61 2.15
CA VAL A 167 18.62 1.82 3.50
C VAL A 167 18.03 3.22 3.64
N GLU A 168 18.70 4.25 3.11
CA GLU A 168 18.23 5.64 3.21
C GLU A 168 16.91 5.85 2.44
N GLU A 169 16.75 5.21 1.28
CA GLU A 169 15.49 5.25 0.54
C GLU A 169 14.42 4.44 1.23
N ALA A 170 14.74 3.24 1.74
CA ALA A 170 13.82 2.39 2.48
C ALA A 170 13.26 3.11 3.71
N GLU A 171 14.10 3.83 4.46
CA GLU A 171 13.70 4.59 5.64
C GLU A 171 12.73 5.74 5.34
N ARG A 172 12.65 6.20 4.09
CA ARG A 172 11.67 7.21 3.61
C ARG A 172 10.45 6.60 2.94
N GLY A 173 10.36 5.28 2.92
CA GLY A 173 9.30 4.53 2.27
C GLY A 173 7.96 4.59 3.00
N ILE A 174 6.96 4.03 2.33
CA ILE A 174 5.61 3.84 2.87
C ILE A 174 5.33 2.35 2.97
N VAL A 175 4.88 1.92 4.14
CA VAL A 175 4.40 0.56 4.41
C VAL A 175 2.89 0.60 4.56
N PHE A 176 2.18 -0.18 3.76
CA PHE A 176 0.75 -0.40 3.91
C PHE A 176 0.50 -1.77 4.55
N ILE A 177 -0.08 -1.77 5.76
CA ILE A 177 -0.48 -2.97 6.48
C ILE A 177 -1.97 -3.17 6.25
N ASP A 178 -2.34 -4.15 5.42
CA ASP A 178 -3.74 -4.49 5.14
C ASP A 178 -4.28 -5.48 6.18
N GLU A 179 -5.60 -5.54 6.31
CA GLU A 179 -6.33 -6.45 7.19
C GLU A 179 -5.94 -6.35 8.68
N ILE A 180 -5.59 -5.14 9.17
CA ILE A 180 -5.21 -4.91 10.57
C ILE A 180 -6.30 -5.32 11.56
N ASP A 181 -7.57 -5.34 11.14
CA ASP A 181 -8.70 -5.80 11.94
C ASP A 181 -8.67 -7.31 12.25
N LYS A 182 -7.94 -8.09 11.46
CA LYS A 182 -7.85 -9.55 11.64
C LYS A 182 -6.93 -9.96 12.78
N ILE A 183 -5.99 -9.09 13.18
CA ILE A 183 -5.17 -9.28 14.36
C ILE A 183 -5.80 -8.70 15.64
N ALA A 184 -7.02 -8.16 15.53
CA ALA A 184 -7.77 -7.72 16.69
C ALA A 184 -8.11 -8.92 17.60
N ARG A 185 -8.07 -8.69 18.90
CA ARG A 185 -8.41 -9.70 19.93
C ARG A 185 -9.85 -10.17 19.74
N LYS A 186 -10.05 -11.44 19.43
CA LYS A 186 -11.39 -12.04 19.37
C LYS A 186 -11.84 -12.37 20.79
N SER A 187 -12.63 -11.46 21.40
CA SER A 187 -13.46 -11.60 22.61
C SER A 187 -13.01 -12.47 23.79
N ASP A 188 -13.37 -12.07 24.95
CA ASP A 188 -13.76 -12.52 26.30
C ASP A 188 -13.47 -13.94 26.80
N ASN A 189 -12.82 -14.83 26.07
CA ASN A 189 -12.28 -16.03 26.66
C ASN A 189 -10.85 -15.74 27.17
N PRO A 190 -10.65 -15.64 28.48
CA PRO A 190 -9.33 -15.66 29.10
C PRO A 190 -8.80 -17.09 29.00
N SER A 191 -8.58 -17.59 27.79
CA SER A 191 -7.82 -18.82 27.63
C SER A 191 -6.38 -18.53 28.06
N ILE A 192 -5.86 -19.38 28.92
CA ILE A 192 -4.52 -19.34 29.53
C ILE A 192 -3.41 -19.43 28.44
N THR A 193 -3.77 -19.64 27.20
CA THR A 193 -2.87 -19.71 26.03
C THR A 193 -2.64 -18.32 25.47
N ARG A 194 -1.35 -17.94 25.41
CA ARG A 194 -0.87 -16.69 24.78
C ARG A 194 -1.39 -16.60 23.36
N ASP A 195 -2.06 -15.49 23.02
CA ASP A 195 -2.56 -15.25 21.65
C ASP A 195 -1.41 -14.75 20.75
N VAL A 196 -0.76 -15.71 20.11
CA VAL A 196 0.41 -15.48 19.23
C VAL A 196 0.06 -14.90 17.87
N SER A 197 -1.21 -14.96 17.47
CA SER A 197 -1.70 -14.46 16.16
C SER A 197 -2.45 -13.13 16.28
N GLY A 198 -2.85 -12.73 17.47
CA GLY A 198 -3.57 -11.49 17.72
C GLY A 198 -2.74 -10.49 18.51
N GLU A 199 -2.83 -10.54 19.85
CA GLU A 199 -2.16 -9.55 20.71
C GLU A 199 -0.63 -9.59 20.59
N GLY A 200 -0.01 -10.77 20.40
CA GLY A 200 1.44 -10.88 20.22
C GLY A 200 1.93 -10.16 18.97
N VAL A 201 1.19 -10.26 17.86
CA VAL A 201 1.48 -9.52 16.62
C VAL A 201 1.31 -8.01 16.83
N GLN A 202 0.23 -7.60 17.53
CA GLN A 202 0.02 -6.19 17.83
C GLN A 202 1.18 -5.61 18.66
N GLN A 203 1.66 -6.32 19.67
CA GLN A 203 2.80 -5.89 20.48
C GLN A 203 4.10 -5.79 19.67
N GLY A 204 4.32 -6.72 18.74
CA GLY A 204 5.48 -6.67 17.85
C GLY A 204 5.44 -5.49 16.88
N LEU A 205 4.26 -5.18 16.30
CA LEU A 205 4.08 -4.03 15.42
C LEU A 205 4.35 -2.70 16.12
N LEU A 206 4.14 -2.59 17.43
CA LEU A 206 4.43 -1.37 18.18
C LEU A 206 5.85 -0.87 17.96
N LYS A 207 6.85 -1.75 17.97
CA LYS A 207 8.26 -1.36 17.77
C LYS A 207 8.48 -0.64 16.44
N LEU A 208 7.79 -1.09 15.37
CA LEU A 208 7.86 -0.46 14.06
C LEU A 208 7.12 0.88 14.02
N LEU A 209 5.93 0.91 14.62
CA LEU A 209 5.07 2.09 14.64
C LEU A 209 5.65 3.23 15.49
N GLU A 210 6.33 2.91 16.58
CA GLU A 210 6.98 3.88 17.47
C GLU A 210 8.19 4.57 16.85
N GLY A 211 8.92 3.87 16.01
CA GLY A 211 10.14 4.37 15.40
C GLY A 211 11.38 3.94 16.18
N SER A 212 11.85 2.75 15.90
CA SER A 212 13.07 2.15 16.47
C SER A 212 14.01 1.67 15.39
N VAL A 213 15.28 1.44 15.75
CA VAL A 213 16.23 0.76 14.88
C VAL A 213 15.99 -0.74 14.97
N VAL A 214 15.70 -1.37 13.87
CA VAL A 214 15.41 -2.79 13.75
C VAL A 214 16.47 -3.45 12.88
N ASN A 215 17.05 -4.54 13.35
CA ASN A 215 18.04 -5.30 12.61
C ASN A 215 17.34 -6.31 11.70
N VAL A 216 17.48 -6.13 10.40
CA VAL A 216 16.78 -6.87 9.34
C VAL A 216 17.76 -7.84 8.65
N PRO A 217 17.37 -9.11 8.41
CA PRO A 217 18.21 -10.03 7.65
C PRO A 217 18.23 -9.63 6.16
N PRO A 218 19.41 -9.65 5.49
CA PRO A 218 19.53 -9.14 4.11
C PRO A 218 18.77 -9.94 3.06
N GLN A 219 18.45 -11.22 3.29
CA GLN A 219 17.83 -12.09 2.26
C GLN A 219 16.46 -12.64 2.65
N GLY A 220 15.83 -12.13 3.68
CA GLY A 220 14.55 -12.71 4.16
C GLY A 220 14.70 -14.20 4.51
N GLY A 221 14.18 -14.64 5.63
CA GLY A 221 14.28 -16.03 6.05
C GLY A 221 14.72 -16.17 7.50
N ARG A 222 15.03 -17.38 7.93
CA ARG A 222 15.47 -17.65 9.31
C ARG A 222 16.78 -16.94 9.61
N LYS A 223 16.82 -16.25 10.74
CA LYS A 223 18.03 -15.56 11.24
C LYS A 223 19.14 -16.59 11.48
N HIS A 224 20.22 -16.51 10.69
CA HIS A 224 21.44 -17.27 10.98
C HIS A 224 22.34 -16.45 11.91
N PRO A 225 22.98 -17.07 12.93
CA PRO A 225 23.83 -16.35 13.89
C PRO A 225 24.97 -15.54 13.27
N ASP A 226 25.50 -16.01 12.14
CA ASP A 226 26.66 -15.42 11.46
C ASP A 226 26.29 -14.41 10.36
N GLN A 227 24.98 -14.12 10.16
CA GLN A 227 24.52 -13.24 9.10
C GLN A 227 24.59 -11.76 9.53
N LYS A 228 25.28 -10.93 8.76
CA LYS A 228 25.36 -9.50 9.00
C LYS A 228 23.96 -8.88 8.79
N MET A 229 23.36 -8.40 9.86
CA MET A 229 22.05 -7.74 9.83
C MET A 229 22.18 -6.31 9.33
N ILE A 230 21.14 -5.83 8.66
CA ILE A 230 21.03 -4.44 8.18
C ILE A 230 20.20 -3.66 9.20
N PRO A 231 20.77 -2.64 9.87
CA PRO A 231 20.00 -1.77 10.77
C PRO A 231 19.12 -0.84 9.94
N VAL A 232 17.81 -0.81 10.22
CA VAL A 232 16.82 0.06 9.58
C VAL A 232 16.11 0.86 10.66
N ASN A 233 16.13 2.18 10.54
CA ASN A 233 15.43 3.08 11.46
C ASN A 233 14.01 3.34 10.97
N THR A 234 13.03 2.84 11.71
CA THR A 234 11.62 2.99 11.33
C THR A 234 11.02 4.36 11.68
N LYS A 235 11.78 5.27 12.30
CA LYS A 235 11.32 6.62 12.69
C LYS A 235 10.82 7.43 11.48
N HIS A 236 11.42 7.22 10.31
CA HIS A 236 11.12 7.97 9.08
C HIS A 236 10.17 7.23 8.13
N ILE A 237 9.89 5.95 8.35
CA ILE A 237 8.95 5.18 7.54
C ILE A 237 7.52 5.58 7.90
N LEU A 238 6.69 5.85 6.89
CA LEU A 238 5.25 6.08 7.08
C LEU A 238 4.50 4.76 7.06
N PHE A 239 3.82 4.45 8.15
CA PHE A 239 2.91 3.29 8.21
C PHE A 239 1.46 3.75 8.00
N ILE A 240 0.79 3.07 7.07
CA ILE A 240 -0.63 3.23 6.79
C ILE A 240 -1.29 1.88 7.01
N CYS A 241 -2.18 1.78 7.98
CA CYS A 241 -2.91 0.56 8.29
C CYS A 241 -4.30 0.59 7.64
N GLY A 242 -4.75 -0.51 7.06
CA GLY A 242 -6.09 -0.66 6.49
C GLY A 242 -6.82 -1.85 7.10
N GLY A 243 -8.13 -1.71 7.36
CA GLY A 243 -8.97 -2.80 7.81
C GLY A 243 -10.43 -2.62 7.40
N ALA A 244 -11.15 -3.74 7.26
CA ALA A 244 -12.58 -3.71 6.98
C ALA A 244 -13.38 -3.39 8.26
N PHE A 245 -12.96 -3.95 9.39
CA PHE A 245 -13.63 -3.81 10.69
C PHE A 245 -15.11 -4.24 10.64
N ASP A 246 -15.38 -5.36 10.00
CA ASP A 246 -16.74 -5.85 9.79
C ASP A 246 -17.47 -6.00 11.16
N GLY A 247 -18.64 -5.37 11.26
CA GLY A 247 -19.46 -5.37 12.47
C GLY A 247 -19.13 -4.28 13.49
N ILE A 248 -18.16 -3.38 13.23
CA ILE A 248 -17.83 -2.25 14.10
C ILE A 248 -19.00 -1.25 14.19
N GLU A 249 -19.89 -1.23 13.18
CA GLU A 249 -21.09 -0.39 13.16
C GLU A 249 -21.98 -0.64 14.39
N LYS A 250 -22.03 -1.89 14.87
CA LYS A 250 -22.77 -2.23 16.09
C LYS A 250 -22.17 -1.56 17.34
N LYS A 251 -20.83 -1.47 17.41
CA LYS A 251 -20.13 -0.79 18.50
C LYS A 251 -20.34 0.72 18.44
N ILE A 252 -20.27 1.30 17.24
CA ILE A 252 -20.54 2.72 17.00
C ILE A 252 -21.99 3.04 17.39
N ALA A 253 -22.97 2.24 16.94
CA ALA A 253 -24.38 2.40 17.30
C ALA A 253 -24.62 2.31 18.81
N GLN A 254 -24.00 1.34 19.47
CA GLN A 254 -24.07 1.19 20.93
C GLN A 254 -23.55 2.43 21.66
N ARG A 255 -22.39 2.96 21.26
CA ARG A 255 -21.82 4.18 21.83
C ARG A 255 -22.73 5.39 21.61
N LEU A 256 -23.26 5.58 20.42
CA LEU A 256 -24.15 6.70 20.10
C LEU A 256 -25.48 6.60 20.85
N ASN A 257 -26.04 5.40 21.01
CA ASN A 257 -27.26 5.19 21.77
C ASN A 257 -27.07 5.38 23.28
N THR A 258 -25.90 5.05 23.85
CA THR A 258 -25.61 5.22 25.27
C THR A 258 -25.54 6.69 25.67
N HIS A 259 -25.13 7.58 24.75
CA HIS A 259 -25.13 9.03 24.99
C HIS A 259 -26.51 9.69 24.95
N VAL A 260 -27.56 8.97 24.51
CA VAL A 260 -28.95 9.48 24.46
C VAL A 260 -29.70 9.32 25.83
N VAL A 261 -29.13 8.57 26.75
CA VAL A 261 -29.72 8.31 28.09
C VAL A 261 -29.22 9.37 29.07
N GLY A 262 -29.72 10.61 28.94
CA GLY A 262 -29.48 11.70 29.89
C GLY A 262 -30.54 12.78 29.78
N TYR A 263 -30.72 13.55 30.86
CA TYR A 263 -31.83 14.49 31.12
C TYR A 263 -32.03 15.62 30.01
N ASN A 264 -31.19 15.68 29.00
CA ASN A 264 -31.26 16.65 27.88
C ASN A 264 -31.52 16.02 26.50
N SER A 265 -32.23 14.87 26.47
CA SER A 265 -32.37 14.04 25.25
C SER A 265 -33.34 14.58 24.18
N VAL A 266 -34.00 15.73 24.37
CA VAL A 266 -35.06 16.17 23.48
C VAL A 266 -34.63 17.20 22.45
N GLN A 267 -33.51 17.90 22.66
CA GLN A 267 -33.09 19.01 21.78
C GLN A 267 -31.93 18.73 20.82
N ASN A 268 -31.16 17.65 21.00
CA ASN A 268 -30.04 17.31 20.10
C ASN A 268 -30.15 15.87 19.57
N ARG A 269 -31.24 15.52 18.91
CA ARG A 269 -31.23 14.37 17.99
C ARG A 269 -30.39 14.76 16.77
N MET A 270 -29.07 14.58 16.87
CA MET A 270 -28.25 14.50 15.65
C MET A 270 -28.91 13.49 14.72
N HIS A 271 -29.24 13.90 13.52
CA HIS A 271 -29.69 12.98 12.47
C HIS A 271 -28.50 12.04 12.18
N ILE A 272 -28.50 10.90 12.88
CA ILE A 272 -27.49 9.85 12.66
C ILE A 272 -27.83 9.18 11.34
N ASP A 273 -26.97 9.33 10.37
CA ASP A 273 -27.09 8.59 9.12
C ASP A 273 -26.78 7.12 9.35
N LYS A 274 -27.83 6.30 9.36
CA LYS A 274 -27.72 4.85 9.56
C LYS A 274 -27.12 4.13 8.35
N GLY A 275 -27.09 4.78 7.17
CA GLY A 275 -26.53 4.23 5.95
C GLY A 275 -25.00 4.29 5.91
N ASP A 276 -24.41 5.25 6.66
CA ASP A 276 -22.95 5.41 6.76
C ASP A 276 -22.54 5.59 8.24
N MET A 277 -22.62 4.52 9.01
CA MET A 277 -22.22 4.54 10.42
C MET A 277 -20.70 4.71 10.60
N MET A 278 -19.91 4.30 9.61
CA MET A 278 -18.44 4.39 9.65
C MET A 278 -17.92 5.83 9.74
N GLN A 279 -18.68 6.83 9.27
CA GLN A 279 -18.30 8.23 9.39
C GLN A 279 -18.17 8.74 10.84
N TYR A 280 -18.80 8.04 11.79
CA TYR A 280 -18.80 8.38 13.23
C TYR A 280 -17.75 7.61 14.02
N ILE A 281 -16.86 6.86 13.33
CA ILE A 281 -15.85 6.04 14.00
C ILE A 281 -14.92 6.88 14.87
N MET A 282 -14.60 6.34 16.04
CA MET A 282 -13.68 6.94 17.00
C MET A 282 -12.65 5.90 17.50
N PRO A 283 -11.51 6.32 18.06
CA PRO A 283 -10.51 5.42 18.64
C PRO A 283 -11.08 4.43 19.66
N GLN A 284 -12.11 4.84 20.41
CA GLN A 284 -12.79 3.98 21.38
C GLN A 284 -13.50 2.78 20.73
N ASP A 285 -14.00 2.95 19.50
CA ASP A 285 -14.69 1.88 18.77
C ASP A 285 -13.66 0.83 18.32
N LEU A 286 -12.46 1.25 17.87
CA LEU A 286 -11.35 0.36 17.56
C LEU A 286 -10.87 -0.44 18.76
N ARG A 287 -10.79 0.21 19.93
CA ARG A 287 -10.50 -0.48 21.20
C ARG A 287 -11.57 -1.52 21.53
N SER A 288 -12.84 -1.15 21.41
CA SER A 288 -13.96 -2.05 21.65
C SER A 288 -14.02 -3.21 20.65
N PHE A 289 -13.42 -3.04 19.46
CA PHE A 289 -13.29 -4.06 18.42
C PHE A 289 -12.18 -5.08 18.76
N GLY A 290 -11.13 -4.67 19.47
CA GLY A 290 -10.05 -5.55 19.93
C GLY A 290 -8.63 -5.10 19.60
N LEU A 291 -8.45 -3.87 19.11
CA LEU A 291 -7.11 -3.28 19.01
C LEU A 291 -6.63 -2.81 20.39
N ILE A 292 -5.35 -3.06 20.69
CA ILE A 292 -4.77 -2.60 21.96
C ILE A 292 -4.62 -1.07 21.98
N PRO A 293 -4.79 -0.42 23.15
CA PRO A 293 -4.70 1.04 23.27
C PRO A 293 -3.38 1.61 22.75
N GLU A 294 -2.29 0.88 22.92
CA GLU A 294 -0.94 1.29 22.53
C GLU A 294 -0.84 1.45 21.01
N ILE A 295 -1.37 0.50 20.23
CA ILE A 295 -1.41 0.61 18.75
C ILE A 295 -2.28 1.79 18.34
N ILE A 296 -3.45 1.95 18.94
CA ILE A 296 -4.36 3.06 18.63
C ILE A 296 -3.66 4.40 18.89
N GLY A 297 -2.90 4.50 19.98
CA GLY A 297 -2.08 5.69 20.28
C GLY A 297 -0.99 5.99 19.24
N ARG A 298 -0.50 4.97 18.53
CA ARG A 298 0.52 5.12 17.45
C ARG A 298 -0.10 5.29 16.06
N LEU A 299 -1.44 5.26 15.95
CA LEU A 299 -2.21 5.50 14.74
C LEU A 299 -3.16 6.71 14.94
N PRO A 300 -2.64 7.91 15.23
CA PRO A 300 -3.45 9.05 15.64
C PRO A 300 -4.38 9.55 14.53
N ILE A 301 -4.05 9.28 13.27
CA ILE A 301 -4.86 9.71 12.14
C ILE A 301 -5.82 8.59 11.74
N LEU A 302 -7.08 8.74 12.17
CA LEU A 302 -8.16 7.81 11.86
C LEU A 302 -9.06 8.41 10.77
N THR A 303 -9.26 7.67 9.69
CA THR A 303 -10.19 8.04 8.62
C THR A 303 -11.02 6.85 8.17
N SER A 304 -12.26 7.13 7.74
CA SER A 304 -13.17 6.12 7.22
C SER A 304 -13.42 6.31 5.73
N LEU A 305 -13.59 5.19 5.03
CA LEU A 305 -14.01 5.16 3.63
C LEU A 305 -15.49 4.78 3.57
N ARG A 306 -16.24 5.52 2.75
CA ARG A 306 -17.67 5.27 2.55
C ARG A 306 -17.91 4.00 1.73
N PRO A 307 -19.00 3.29 1.98
CA PRO A 307 -19.46 2.26 1.08
C PRO A 307 -19.66 2.81 -0.34
N LEU A 308 -19.46 1.99 -1.34
CA LEU A 308 -19.63 2.38 -2.73
C LEU A 308 -21.10 2.17 -3.13
N ASP A 309 -21.76 3.25 -3.50
CA ASP A 309 -23.10 3.18 -4.10
C ASP A 309 -23.03 2.84 -5.60
N ARG A 310 -24.20 2.58 -6.21
CA ARG A 310 -24.33 2.25 -7.62
C ARG A 310 -23.73 3.32 -8.53
N ALA A 311 -23.96 4.60 -8.22
CA ALA A 311 -23.45 5.71 -9.02
C ALA A 311 -21.92 5.78 -8.96
N THR A 312 -21.33 5.60 -7.77
CA THR A 312 -19.88 5.54 -7.58
C THR A 312 -19.27 4.35 -8.32
N LEU A 313 -19.89 3.17 -8.30
CA LEU A 313 -19.42 2.00 -9.06
C LEU A 313 -19.42 2.26 -10.57
N ARG A 314 -20.44 2.96 -11.09
CA ARG A 314 -20.50 3.35 -12.50
C ARG A 314 -19.36 4.30 -12.87
N SER A 315 -19.10 5.31 -12.03
CA SER A 315 -17.98 6.23 -12.21
C SER A 315 -16.63 5.51 -12.13
N ILE A 316 -16.43 4.60 -11.17
CA ILE A 316 -15.20 3.79 -11.03
C ILE A 316 -14.88 3.00 -12.31
N LEU A 317 -15.91 2.53 -13.00
CA LEU A 317 -15.75 1.73 -14.21
C LEU A 317 -15.14 2.52 -15.37
N THR A 318 -15.41 3.84 -15.47
CA THR A 318 -15.11 4.66 -16.65
C THR A 318 -14.26 5.90 -16.42
N GLU A 319 -14.42 6.61 -15.28
CA GLU A 319 -13.84 7.95 -15.10
C GLU A 319 -12.34 7.94 -14.74
N PRO A 320 -11.85 7.09 -13.79
CA PRO A 320 -10.46 7.13 -13.36
C PRO A 320 -9.49 7.07 -14.53
N LYS A 321 -8.31 7.65 -14.33
CA LYS A 321 -7.22 7.63 -15.32
C LYS A 321 -6.85 6.20 -15.74
N ASN A 322 -6.87 5.27 -14.80
CA ASN A 322 -6.66 3.84 -15.01
C ASN A 322 -7.96 3.03 -14.79
N SER A 323 -9.09 3.53 -15.27
CA SER A 323 -10.36 2.80 -15.16
C SER A 323 -10.30 1.46 -15.89
N ILE A 324 -11.10 0.50 -15.45
CA ILE A 324 -11.10 -0.87 -16.01
C ILE A 324 -11.38 -0.82 -17.52
N ILE A 325 -12.37 -0.07 -17.95
CA ILE A 325 -12.73 0.06 -19.38
C ILE A 325 -11.57 0.65 -20.19
N LYS A 326 -10.92 1.73 -19.70
CA LYS A 326 -9.78 2.33 -20.41
C LYS A 326 -8.60 1.38 -20.54
N GLN A 327 -8.38 0.48 -19.56
CA GLN A 327 -7.34 -0.53 -19.66
C GLN A 327 -7.61 -1.52 -20.80
N TYR A 328 -8.85 -2.03 -20.92
CA TYR A 328 -9.20 -2.95 -21.99
C TYR A 328 -9.22 -2.29 -23.37
N VAL A 329 -9.72 -1.02 -23.45
CA VAL A 329 -9.64 -0.24 -24.68
C VAL A 329 -8.17 -0.08 -25.12
N LYS A 330 -7.27 0.23 -24.19
CA LYS A 330 -5.84 0.38 -24.50
C LYS A 330 -5.18 -0.94 -24.93
N LEU A 331 -5.53 -2.06 -24.29
CA LEU A 331 -5.03 -3.38 -24.69
C LEU A 331 -5.41 -3.72 -26.11
N MET A 332 -6.69 -3.52 -26.48
CA MET A 332 -7.17 -3.80 -27.83
C MET A 332 -6.61 -2.82 -28.87
N GLU A 333 -6.38 -1.55 -28.48
CA GLU A 333 -5.75 -0.56 -29.33
C GLU A 333 -4.31 -0.97 -29.71
N MET A 334 -3.58 -1.64 -28.80
CA MET A 334 -2.23 -2.17 -29.07
C MET A 334 -2.22 -3.25 -30.14
N ASP A 335 -3.34 -3.97 -30.30
CA ASP A 335 -3.57 -4.96 -31.36
C ASP A 335 -4.22 -4.32 -32.62
N GLY A 336 -4.34 -2.99 -32.67
CA GLY A 336 -4.94 -2.25 -33.80
C GLY A 336 -6.47 -2.26 -33.81
N VAL A 337 -7.13 -2.72 -32.76
CA VAL A 337 -8.58 -2.90 -32.68
C VAL A 337 -9.25 -1.81 -31.87
N LYS A 338 -10.27 -1.16 -32.43
CA LYS A 338 -11.08 -0.16 -31.73
C LYS A 338 -12.18 -0.85 -30.92
N LEU A 339 -12.02 -0.89 -29.59
CA LEU A 339 -13.00 -1.44 -28.66
C LEU A 339 -13.98 -0.36 -28.19
N THR A 340 -15.28 -0.68 -28.23
CA THR A 340 -16.34 0.19 -27.70
C THR A 340 -17.32 -0.61 -26.83
N PHE A 341 -17.77 0.02 -25.75
CA PHE A 341 -18.79 -0.53 -24.85
C PHE A 341 -20.03 0.34 -24.94
N ASN A 342 -21.20 -0.27 -25.13
CA ASN A 342 -22.47 0.44 -25.08
C ASN A 342 -22.81 0.80 -23.61
N ASP A 343 -23.52 1.90 -23.41
CA ASP A 343 -23.92 2.33 -22.07
C ASP A 343 -24.74 1.26 -21.33
N ASP A 344 -25.60 0.53 -22.05
CA ASP A 344 -26.40 -0.56 -21.49
C ASP A 344 -25.52 -1.71 -20.93
N VAL A 345 -24.35 -1.95 -21.50
CA VAL A 345 -23.38 -2.94 -20.99
C VAL A 345 -22.79 -2.46 -19.68
N LEU A 346 -22.42 -1.18 -19.62
CA LEU A 346 -21.83 -0.59 -18.43
C LEU A 346 -22.82 -0.60 -17.26
N GLU A 347 -24.09 -0.29 -17.52
CA GLU A 347 -25.16 -0.41 -16.52
C GLU A 347 -25.36 -1.85 -16.07
N TYR A 348 -25.36 -2.81 -17.01
CA TYR A 348 -25.47 -4.24 -16.69
C TYR A 348 -24.32 -4.72 -15.80
N ILE A 349 -23.07 -4.32 -16.08
CA ILE A 349 -21.89 -4.66 -15.26
C ILE A 349 -22.07 -4.14 -13.83
N VAL A 350 -22.52 -2.91 -13.68
CA VAL A 350 -22.75 -2.29 -12.38
C VAL A 350 -23.87 -2.98 -11.62
N ASP A 351 -25.01 -3.26 -12.27
CA ASP A 351 -26.16 -3.92 -11.67
C ASP A 351 -25.78 -5.33 -11.19
N THR A 352 -25.02 -6.07 -11.99
CA THR A 352 -24.47 -7.38 -11.62
C THR A 352 -23.54 -7.28 -10.40
N ALA A 353 -22.66 -6.29 -10.35
CA ALA A 353 -21.75 -6.09 -9.22
C ALA A 353 -22.49 -5.73 -7.92
N VAL A 354 -23.59 -4.96 -8.00
CA VAL A 354 -24.45 -4.61 -6.87
C VAL A 354 -25.24 -5.84 -6.40
N GLU A 355 -25.85 -6.57 -7.32
CA GLU A 355 -26.64 -7.77 -7.03
C GLU A 355 -25.82 -8.82 -6.26
N TYR A 356 -24.62 -9.10 -6.73
CA TYR A 356 -23.72 -10.07 -6.07
C TYR A 356 -22.89 -9.46 -4.93
N LYS A 357 -23.09 -8.19 -4.54
CA LYS A 357 -22.37 -7.49 -3.46
C LYS A 357 -20.84 -7.55 -3.59
N LEU A 358 -20.33 -7.56 -4.80
CA LEU A 358 -18.91 -7.77 -5.09
C LEU A 358 -18.05 -6.50 -4.91
N GLY A 359 -18.69 -5.32 -4.78
CA GLY A 359 -18.00 -4.03 -4.72
C GLY A 359 -17.13 -3.75 -5.95
N ALA A 360 -16.17 -2.84 -5.82
CA ALA A 360 -15.32 -2.46 -6.96
C ALA A 360 -14.42 -3.59 -7.49
N ARG A 361 -14.03 -4.56 -6.64
CA ARG A 361 -13.24 -5.72 -7.09
C ARG A 361 -14.04 -6.59 -8.08
N GLY A 362 -15.34 -6.74 -7.85
CA GLY A 362 -16.22 -7.52 -8.72
C GLY A 362 -16.39 -6.90 -10.11
N LEU A 363 -16.33 -5.59 -10.25
CA LEU A 363 -16.38 -4.95 -11.57
C LEU A 363 -15.30 -5.50 -12.50
N ARG A 364 -14.08 -5.68 -11.97
CA ARG A 364 -12.97 -6.23 -12.76
C ARG A 364 -13.24 -7.66 -13.22
N SER A 365 -13.67 -8.53 -12.29
CA SER A 365 -13.97 -9.94 -12.62
C SER A 365 -15.10 -10.08 -13.63
N ILE A 366 -16.13 -9.22 -13.54
CA ILE A 366 -17.24 -9.22 -14.51
C ILE A 366 -16.74 -8.80 -15.89
N VAL A 367 -15.99 -7.69 -15.98
CA VAL A 367 -15.42 -7.21 -17.26
C VAL A 367 -14.46 -8.24 -17.86
N GLU A 368 -13.62 -8.86 -17.03
CA GLU A 368 -12.71 -9.93 -17.46
C GLU A 368 -13.47 -11.12 -18.06
N SER A 369 -14.54 -11.56 -17.40
CA SER A 369 -15.40 -12.65 -17.94
C SER A 369 -16.02 -12.29 -19.28
N ILE A 370 -16.42 -11.03 -19.47
CA ILE A 370 -17.00 -10.54 -20.73
C ILE A 370 -15.92 -10.50 -21.84
N MET A 371 -14.72 -10.06 -21.51
CA MET A 371 -13.67 -9.78 -22.49
C MET A 371 -12.84 -11.00 -22.86
N MET A 372 -12.82 -12.06 -22.04
CA MET A 372 -11.92 -13.21 -22.20
C MET A 372 -11.98 -13.84 -23.60
N GLU A 373 -13.17 -14.15 -24.10
CA GLU A 373 -13.37 -14.77 -25.42
C GLU A 373 -12.92 -13.82 -26.56
N LYS A 374 -13.25 -12.54 -26.45
CA LYS A 374 -12.86 -11.51 -27.43
C LYS A 374 -11.36 -11.28 -27.46
N MET A 375 -10.69 -11.24 -26.32
CA MET A 375 -9.25 -11.10 -26.25
C MET A 375 -8.49 -12.32 -26.79
N PHE A 376 -9.11 -13.51 -26.75
CA PHE A 376 -8.54 -14.72 -27.33
C PHE A 376 -8.68 -14.76 -28.86
N GLU A 377 -9.82 -14.34 -29.40
CA GLU A 377 -10.14 -14.48 -30.82
C GLU A 377 -9.60 -13.34 -31.69
N ILE A 378 -9.75 -12.09 -31.20
CA ILE A 378 -9.54 -10.88 -32.01
C ILE A 378 -8.11 -10.72 -32.52
N PRO A 379 -7.03 -10.92 -31.73
CA PRO A 379 -5.68 -10.74 -32.22
C PRO A 379 -5.32 -11.60 -33.44
N SER A 380 -6.03 -12.71 -33.62
CA SER A 380 -5.81 -13.63 -34.75
C SER A 380 -6.80 -13.46 -35.90
N SER A 381 -7.82 -12.59 -35.74
CA SER A 381 -8.95 -12.51 -36.69
C SER A 381 -8.85 -11.39 -37.75
N GLY A 382 -7.91 -10.44 -37.59
CA GLY A 382 -7.75 -9.29 -38.50
C GLY A 382 -8.93 -8.30 -38.48
N VAL A 383 -9.68 -8.24 -37.37
CA VAL A 383 -10.83 -7.34 -37.20
C VAL A 383 -10.33 -6.00 -36.64
N ASP A 384 -10.75 -4.90 -37.27
CA ASP A 384 -10.32 -3.53 -36.89
C ASP A 384 -11.17 -2.88 -35.80
N SER A 385 -12.36 -3.43 -35.51
CA SER A 385 -13.29 -2.88 -34.50
C SER A 385 -14.10 -3.95 -33.82
N CYS A 386 -14.35 -3.77 -32.53
CA CYS A 386 -15.15 -4.65 -31.71
C CYS A 386 -16.11 -3.83 -30.84
N GLU A 387 -17.39 -4.12 -30.91
CA GLU A 387 -18.42 -3.52 -30.08
C GLU A 387 -18.96 -4.60 -29.11
N ILE A 388 -19.02 -4.25 -27.84
CA ILE A 388 -19.58 -5.11 -26.79
C ILE A 388 -21.04 -4.71 -26.56
N THR A 389 -21.96 -5.66 -26.87
CA THR A 389 -23.41 -5.49 -26.68
C THR A 389 -23.85 -6.13 -25.36
N LYS A 390 -24.99 -5.68 -24.82
CA LYS A 390 -25.57 -6.23 -23.59
C LYS A 390 -25.86 -7.72 -23.68
N GLU A 391 -26.40 -8.15 -24.80
CA GLU A 391 -26.73 -9.58 -25.05
C GLU A 391 -25.48 -10.46 -25.00
N TYR A 392 -24.39 -9.99 -25.61
CA TYR A 392 -23.11 -10.67 -25.55
C TYR A 392 -22.59 -10.72 -24.11
N ALA A 393 -22.62 -9.61 -23.39
CA ALA A 393 -22.17 -9.53 -22.00
C ALA A 393 -22.95 -10.48 -21.09
N GLN A 394 -24.27 -10.54 -21.20
CA GLN A 394 -25.13 -11.43 -20.43
C GLN A 394 -24.75 -12.91 -20.69
N LYS A 395 -24.63 -13.28 -21.97
CA LYS A 395 -24.24 -14.66 -22.35
C LYS A 395 -22.88 -15.05 -21.76
N GLN A 396 -21.90 -14.16 -21.72
CA GLN A 396 -20.58 -14.47 -21.18
C GLN A 396 -20.59 -14.58 -19.66
N VAL A 397 -21.31 -13.71 -18.97
CA VAL A 397 -21.47 -13.75 -17.51
C VAL A 397 -22.20 -15.04 -17.08
N GLU A 398 -23.24 -15.46 -17.80
CA GLU A 398 -23.96 -16.72 -17.53
C GLU A 398 -23.09 -17.97 -17.75
N LYS A 399 -22.19 -17.95 -18.73
CA LYS A 399 -21.22 -19.04 -18.96
C LYS A 399 -20.15 -19.10 -17.87
N SER A 400 -19.84 -17.95 -17.24
CA SER A 400 -18.75 -17.86 -16.27
C SER A 400 -19.12 -18.57 -14.96
N THR A 401 -18.41 -19.65 -14.64
CA THR A 401 -18.49 -20.36 -13.35
C THR A 401 -17.94 -19.55 -12.19
N VAL A 402 -17.08 -18.56 -12.46
CA VAL A 402 -16.40 -17.74 -11.45
C VAL A 402 -17.40 -16.90 -10.64
N ILE A 403 -18.46 -16.41 -11.27
CA ILE A 403 -19.49 -15.61 -10.60
C ILE A 403 -20.43 -16.50 -9.78
N LYS A 404 -20.65 -17.74 -10.21
CA LYS A 404 -21.53 -18.71 -9.51
C LYS A 404 -20.91 -19.30 -8.24
N CYS A 405 -19.59 -19.26 -8.10
CA CYS A 405 -18.87 -19.79 -6.94
C CYS A 405 -18.60 -18.75 -5.83
N THR A 406 -18.99 -17.49 -6.04
CA THR A 406 -18.74 -16.38 -5.09
C THR A 406 -19.99 -16.03 -4.27
N VAL A 407 -21.08 -16.79 -4.40
CA VAL A 407 -22.33 -16.66 -3.65
C VAL A 407 -22.43 -17.73 -2.56
#